data_c79bcc121aa1d609699f2e6a3d1096e4
#
_entry.id   c79bcc121aa1d609699f2e6a3d1096e4
#
_cell.length_a   1.000
_cell.length_b   1.000
_cell.length_c   1.000
_cell.angle_alpha   90.00
_cell.angle_beta   90.00
_cell.angle_gamma   90.00
#
_symmetry.space_group_name_H-M   'P 1'
#
loop_
_entity.id
_entity.type
_entity.pdbx_description
1 polymer ?
#
loop_
_entity_poly.entity_id
_entity_poly.type
_entity_poly.pdbx_seq_one_letter_code
_entity_poly.pdbx_strand_id
1 'polypeptide(L)' 'MPSFRLELDAPNNIVLVMVTEDDGSEHDYQFDFDPRSGRYEFSERDLLERDFGSEWVEEMDEAVRKAIERAVSSRSS' A
#
# COMPACT_ATOMS: atom_id res chain seq x y z
N MET A 1 -3.27 -2.29 17.78
CA MET A 1 -2.87 -2.67 16.42
C MET A 1 -2.41 -1.44 15.64
N PRO A 2 -1.33 -1.55 14.87
CA PRO A 2 -0.91 -0.41 14.05
C PRO A 2 -1.96 -0.10 12.98
N SER A 3 -2.12 1.19 12.69
CA SER A 3 -3.03 1.64 11.66
C SER A 3 -2.24 2.08 10.43
N PHE A 4 -2.88 2.05 9.27
CA PHE A 4 -2.24 2.49 8.04
C PHE A 4 -3.16 3.41 7.25
N ARG A 5 -2.55 4.27 6.47
CA ARG A 5 -3.24 5.21 5.60
C ARG A 5 -2.61 5.14 4.22
N LEU A 6 -3.45 5.15 3.20
CA LEU A 6 -2.99 5.07 1.82
C LEU A 6 -3.17 6.40 1.11
N GLU A 7 -2.18 6.75 0.32
CA GLU A 7 -2.27 7.88 -0.58
C GLU A 7 -1.71 7.47 -1.93
N LEU A 8 -2.44 7.77 -2.98
CA LEU A 8 -2.07 7.34 -4.32
C LEU A 8 -1.60 8.54 -5.14
N ASP A 9 -0.38 8.45 -5.65
CA ASP A 9 0.20 9.46 -6.54
C ASP A 9 0.07 8.94 -7.98
N ALA A 10 -1.06 9.24 -8.60
CA ALA A 10 -1.38 8.75 -9.93
C ALA A 10 -0.40 9.20 -11.02
N PRO A 11 0.04 10.47 -11.06
CA PRO A 11 1.00 10.91 -12.08
C PRO A 11 2.33 10.16 -12.06
N ASN A 12 2.78 9.73 -10.88
CA ASN A 12 4.04 9.03 -10.73
C ASN A 12 3.90 7.52 -10.57
N ASN A 13 2.66 7.01 -10.55
CA ASN A 13 2.37 5.58 -10.37
C ASN A 13 2.97 5.03 -9.07
N ILE A 14 2.79 5.76 -7.98
CA ILE A 14 3.31 5.41 -6.67
C ILE A 14 2.17 5.34 -5.66
N VAL A 15 2.20 4.32 -4.82
CA VAL A 15 1.32 4.21 -3.67
C VAL A 15 2.12 4.51 -2.41
N LEU A 16 1.65 5.46 -1.63
CA LEU A 16 2.25 5.79 -0.35
C LEU A 16 1.43 5.13 0.76
N VAL A 17 2.12 4.41 1.63
CA VAL A 17 1.51 3.79 2.79
C VAL A 17 2.11 4.41 4.04
N MET A 18 1.30 5.08 4.82
CA MET A 18 1.72 5.68 6.08
C MET A 18 1.22 4.81 7.23
N VAL A 19 2.13 4.27 8.00
CA VAL A 19 1.82 3.38 9.12
C VAL A 19 2.06 4.10 10.43
N THR A 20 1.06 4.05 11.32
CA THR A 20 1.20 4.57 12.67
C THR A 20 1.11 3.40 13.65
N GLU A 21 2.17 3.21 14.42
CA GLU A 21 2.21 2.16 15.43
C GLU A 21 1.52 2.60 16.72
N ASP A 22 1.24 1.63 17.59
CA ASP A 22 0.54 1.86 18.86
C ASP A 22 1.31 2.80 19.81
N ASP A 23 2.62 2.85 19.66
CA ASP A 23 3.46 3.75 20.47
C ASP A 23 3.56 5.17 19.90
N GLY A 24 2.90 5.43 18.77
CA GLY A 24 2.92 6.73 18.11
C GLY A 24 4.00 6.87 17.04
N SER A 25 4.82 5.85 16.84
CA SER A 25 5.83 5.87 15.77
C SER A 25 5.18 5.84 14.40
N GLU A 26 5.74 6.61 13.47
CA GLU A 26 5.24 6.69 12.11
C GLU A 26 6.28 6.18 11.12
N HIS A 27 5.82 5.38 10.16
CA HIS A 27 6.67 4.84 9.09
C HIS A 27 6.00 5.06 7.76
N ASP A 28 6.78 5.44 6.75
CA ASP A 28 6.28 5.66 5.40
C ASP A 28 6.90 4.62 4.46
N TYR A 29 6.07 4.05 3.61
CA TYR A 29 6.50 3.10 2.59
C TYR A 29 5.99 3.56 1.23
N GLN A 30 6.81 3.36 0.19
CA GLN A 30 6.45 3.70 -1.17
C GLN A 30 6.54 2.45 -2.03
N PHE A 31 5.50 2.23 -2.84
CA PHE A 31 5.46 1.09 -3.76
C PHE A 31 5.13 1.59 -5.16
N ASP A 32 5.90 1.15 -6.14
CA ASP A 32 5.61 1.42 -7.54
C ASP A 32 4.52 0.47 -8.01
N PHE A 33 3.59 0.97 -8.82
CA PHE A 33 2.57 0.12 -9.39
C PHE A 33 2.46 0.32 -10.91
N ASP A 34 1.98 -0.73 -11.59
CA ASP A 34 1.74 -0.69 -13.03
C ASP A 34 0.27 -0.39 -13.27
N PRO A 35 -0.05 0.77 -13.86
CA PRO A 35 -1.44 1.14 -14.11
C PRO A 35 -2.13 0.26 -15.16
N ARG A 36 -1.38 -0.50 -15.94
CA ARG A 36 -1.92 -1.39 -16.96
C ARG A 36 -2.44 -2.70 -16.38
N SER A 37 -1.65 -3.29 -15.48
CA SER A 37 -1.99 -4.59 -14.88
C SER A 37 -2.63 -4.46 -13.50
N GLY A 38 -2.49 -3.31 -12.84
CA GLY A 38 -2.94 -3.11 -11.49
C GLY A 38 -2.06 -3.77 -10.45
N ARG A 39 -0.90 -4.25 -10.85
CA ARG A 39 0.07 -4.89 -9.95
C ARG A 39 1.04 -3.87 -9.38
N TYR A 40 1.50 -4.13 -8.16
CA TYR A 40 2.51 -3.31 -7.53
C TYR A 40 3.64 -4.16 -6.99
N GLU A 41 4.82 -3.53 -6.86
CA GLU A 41 5.98 -4.20 -6.30
C GLU A 41 5.92 -4.16 -4.78
N PHE A 42 5.89 -5.35 -4.17
CA PHE A 42 5.86 -5.48 -2.73
C PHE A 42 7.11 -6.23 -2.25
N SER A 43 8.26 -5.60 -2.47
CA SER A 43 9.56 -6.19 -2.09
C SER A 43 9.78 -6.23 -0.59
N GLU A 44 9.08 -5.39 0.17
CA GLU A 44 9.24 -5.29 1.62
C GLU A 44 8.24 -6.15 2.40
N ARG A 45 7.51 -7.01 1.69
CA ARG A 45 6.49 -7.85 2.31
C ARG A 45 7.01 -8.68 3.49
N ASP A 46 8.14 -9.34 3.31
CA ASP A 46 8.74 -10.17 4.36
C ASP A 46 9.08 -9.37 5.60
N LEU A 47 9.62 -8.18 5.40
CA LEU A 47 9.95 -7.25 6.49
C LEU A 47 8.70 -6.82 7.25
N LEU A 48 7.65 -6.47 6.54
CA LEU A 48 6.40 -6.03 7.13
C LEU A 48 5.68 -7.16 7.85
N GLU A 49 5.72 -8.37 7.31
CA GLU A 49 5.16 -9.55 7.98
C GLU A 49 5.87 -9.85 9.29
N ARG A 50 7.18 -9.65 9.30
CA ARG A 50 8.01 -9.85 10.48
C ARG A 50 7.69 -8.83 11.58
N ASP A 51 7.48 -7.56 11.19
CA ASP A 51 7.25 -6.48 12.14
C ASP A 51 5.78 -6.38 12.59
N PHE A 52 4.84 -6.61 11.70
CA PHE A 52 3.42 -6.36 11.96
C PHE A 52 2.55 -7.62 11.91
N GLY A 53 3.04 -8.72 11.38
CA GLY A 53 2.28 -9.96 11.25
C GLY A 53 1.63 -10.11 9.90
N SER A 54 1.39 -11.36 9.49
CA SER A 54 0.85 -11.68 8.16
C SER A 54 -0.57 -11.17 7.96
N GLU A 55 -1.42 -11.23 8.98
CA GLU A 55 -2.81 -10.77 8.90
C GLU A 55 -2.88 -9.27 8.59
N TRP A 56 -2.06 -8.49 9.28
CA TRP A 56 -2.00 -7.05 9.06
C TRP A 56 -1.52 -6.73 7.65
N VAL A 57 -0.49 -7.45 7.19
CA VAL A 57 0.07 -7.27 5.85
C VAL A 57 -0.96 -7.62 4.78
N GLU A 58 -1.74 -8.68 4.97
CA GLU A 58 -2.81 -9.04 4.04
C GLU A 58 -3.88 -7.96 3.93
N GLU A 59 -4.26 -7.36 5.04
CA GLU A 59 -5.21 -6.24 5.04
C GLU A 59 -4.66 -5.05 4.27
N MET A 60 -3.39 -4.72 4.51
CA MET A 60 -2.72 -3.62 3.82
C MET A 60 -2.63 -3.91 2.32
N ASP A 61 -2.21 -5.11 1.96
CA ASP A 61 -2.10 -5.54 0.56
C ASP A 61 -3.43 -5.42 -0.17
N GLU A 62 -4.50 -5.89 0.44
CA GLU A 62 -5.83 -5.79 -0.14
C GLU A 62 -6.26 -4.33 -0.32
N ALA A 63 -6.00 -3.49 0.66
CA ALA A 63 -6.34 -2.07 0.59
C ALA A 63 -5.56 -1.37 -0.51
N VAL A 64 -4.28 -1.69 -0.68
CA VAL A 64 -3.43 -1.14 -1.74
C VAL A 64 -3.95 -1.56 -3.11
N ARG A 65 -4.30 -2.82 -3.27
CA ARG A 65 -4.86 -3.33 -4.53
C ARG A 65 -6.16 -2.64 -4.90
N LYS A 66 -7.04 -2.43 -3.94
CA LYS A 66 -8.30 -1.73 -4.16
C LYS A 66 -8.08 -0.27 -4.55
N ALA A 67 -7.12 0.38 -3.92
CA ALA A 67 -6.79 1.77 -4.25
C ALA A 67 -6.27 1.90 -5.68
N ILE A 68 -5.39 0.99 -6.09
CA ILE A 68 -4.85 0.93 -7.45
C ILE A 68 -5.98 0.66 -8.46
N GLU A 69 -6.84 -0.27 -8.16
CA GLU A 69 -7.97 -0.65 -9.01
C GLU A 69 -8.89 0.54 -9.28
N ARG A 70 -9.18 1.32 -8.24
CA ARG A 70 -10.00 2.53 -8.37
C ARG A 70 -9.33 3.58 -9.26
N ALA A 71 -8.01 3.75 -9.11
CA ALA A 71 -7.27 4.70 -9.92
C ALA A 71 -7.25 4.29 -11.38
N VAL A 72 -7.05 3.00 -11.67
CA VAL A 72 -7.04 2.46 -13.02
C VAL A 72 -8.43 2.57 -13.66
N SER A 73 -9.47 2.21 -12.92
CA SER A 73 -10.85 2.33 -13.40
C SER A 73 -11.24 3.77 -13.72
N SER A 74 -10.80 4.70 -12.90
CA SER A 74 -11.06 6.13 -13.10
C SER A 74 -10.42 6.65 -14.38
N ARG A 75 -9.26 6.09 -14.75
CA ARG A 75 -8.55 6.48 -15.98
C ARG A 75 -9.16 5.90 -17.24
N SER A 76 -9.78 4.73 -17.14
CA SER A 76 -10.33 4.04 -18.31
C SER A 76 -11.74 4.49 -18.72
N SER A 77 -12.32 5.37 -17.96
CA SER A 77 -13.63 5.94 -18.30
C SER A 77 -13.52 7.32 -19.02
#